data_a3f86589e9ce483152fd0c70b975047d
#
_entry.id   a3f86589e9ce483152fd0c70b975047d
#
_cell.length_a   1.000
_cell.length_b   1.000
_cell.length_c   1.000
_cell.angle_alpha   90.00
_cell.angle_beta   90.00
_cell.angle_gamma   90.00
#
_symmetry.space_group_name_H-M   'P 1'
#
loop_
_entity.id
_entity.type
_entity.pdbx_description
1 polymer ?
#
loop_
_entity_poly.entity_id
_entity_poly.type
_entity_poly.pdbx_seq_one_letter_code
_entity_poly.pdbx_strand_id
1 'polypeptide(L)'
;MTIELRDVTMENYFDVLNLDVKEYQKKFIAKNAISLAEAYVYTKNGDFVAPLTVYDNDAIIGFVMIAYDKKIGISSGNYLLFRFMIDKNFQNQGYFKPIMDKVLDYVRTAPAGLSNKLWLSYEPENEHARYCYLSYGFKETGEISENEVVAIYDLTIEK
;
A
#
# COMPACT_ATOMS: atom_id res chain seq x y z
N MET A 1 7.77 -3.74 -18.82
CA MET A 1 7.39 -3.61 -17.39
C MET A 1 6.33 -4.66 -17.09
N THR A 2 6.69 -5.64 -16.28
CA THR A 2 5.79 -6.76 -15.91
C THR A 2 5.68 -6.80 -14.38
N ILE A 3 4.69 -6.08 -13.84
CA ILE A 3 4.52 -5.94 -12.40
C ILE A 3 3.73 -7.11 -11.83
N GLU A 4 4.27 -7.71 -10.77
CA GLU A 4 3.60 -8.73 -9.97
C GLU A 4 3.71 -8.41 -8.48
N LEU A 5 2.65 -8.74 -7.75
CA LEU A 5 2.66 -8.73 -6.28
C LEU A 5 2.78 -10.17 -5.81
N ARG A 6 3.83 -10.46 -5.04
CA ARG A 6 4.09 -11.79 -4.49
C ARG A 6 4.26 -11.74 -2.99
N ASP A 7 3.88 -12.81 -2.31
CA ASP A 7 4.07 -12.91 -0.86
C ASP A 7 5.51 -12.66 -0.46
N VAL A 8 5.70 -12.12 0.74
CA VAL A 8 7.01 -12.10 1.39
C VAL A 8 7.30 -13.50 1.92
N THR A 9 8.40 -14.10 1.49
CA THR A 9 8.77 -15.48 1.75
C THR A 9 10.19 -15.60 2.31
N MET A 10 10.59 -16.82 2.66
CA MET A 10 11.98 -17.11 3.05
C MET A 10 12.98 -16.75 1.95
N GLU A 11 12.59 -16.85 0.68
CA GLU A 11 13.48 -16.55 -0.44
C GLU A 11 13.67 -15.05 -0.66
N ASN A 12 12.68 -14.21 -0.35
CA ASN A 12 12.74 -12.80 -0.71
C ASN A 12 12.73 -11.81 0.46
N TYR A 13 12.48 -12.25 1.71
CA TYR A 13 12.31 -11.31 2.82
C TYR A 13 13.54 -10.44 3.07
N PHE A 14 14.74 -11.00 2.89
CA PHE A 14 15.98 -10.25 3.09
C PHE A 14 16.11 -9.11 2.09
N ASP A 15 15.75 -9.37 0.82
CA ASP A 15 15.75 -8.32 -0.21
C ASP A 15 14.70 -7.25 0.11
N VAL A 16 13.53 -7.65 0.62
CA VAL A 16 12.50 -6.70 1.08
C VAL A 16 13.03 -5.81 2.20
N LEU A 17 13.76 -6.37 3.16
CA LEU A 17 14.38 -5.58 4.25
C LEU A 17 15.43 -4.60 3.76
N ASN A 18 16.09 -4.90 2.65
CA ASN A 18 17.13 -4.04 2.06
C ASN A 18 16.59 -2.95 1.13
N LEU A 19 15.30 -2.99 0.77
CA LEU A 19 14.67 -1.89 0.04
C LEU A 19 14.71 -0.61 0.88
N ASP A 20 14.98 0.50 0.24
CA ASP A 20 15.10 1.78 0.93
C ASP A 20 14.52 2.91 0.09
N VAL A 21 14.13 3.97 0.74
CA VAL A 21 13.65 5.20 0.10
C VAL A 21 14.70 6.29 0.20
N LYS A 22 14.50 7.39 -0.52
CA LYS A 22 15.37 8.56 -0.44
C LYS A 22 15.32 9.16 0.96
N GLU A 23 16.42 9.77 1.40
CA GLU A 23 16.59 10.27 2.77
C GLU A 23 15.43 11.19 3.20
N TYR A 24 15.00 12.11 2.34
CA TYR A 24 13.91 13.04 2.67
C TYR A 24 12.54 12.36 2.79
N GLN A 25 12.39 11.11 2.31
CA GLN A 25 11.14 10.35 2.38
C GLN A 25 11.02 9.52 3.67
N LYS A 26 12.13 9.28 4.36
CA LYS A 26 12.18 8.39 5.53
C LYS A 26 11.27 8.82 6.66
N LYS A 27 11.03 10.11 6.81
CA LYS A 27 10.10 10.64 7.83
C LYS A 27 8.63 10.30 7.56
N PHE A 28 8.28 9.94 6.31
CA PHE A 28 6.91 9.62 5.92
C PHE A 28 6.66 8.13 5.77
N ILE A 29 7.69 7.32 5.69
CA ILE A 29 7.60 5.90 5.30
C ILE A 29 8.24 5.04 6.37
N ALA A 30 7.46 4.13 6.95
CA ALA A 30 7.98 3.17 7.91
C ALA A 30 8.95 2.20 7.23
N LYS A 31 9.99 1.79 7.95
CA LYS A 31 10.90 0.74 7.48
C LYS A 31 10.14 -0.57 7.27
N ASN A 32 10.54 -1.32 6.24
CA ASN A 32 9.89 -2.61 5.94
C ASN A 32 10.00 -3.60 7.10
N ALA A 33 11.07 -3.55 7.89
CA ALA A 33 11.18 -4.37 9.10
C ALA A 33 10.05 -4.09 10.10
N ILE A 34 9.68 -2.84 10.29
CA ILE A 34 8.55 -2.45 11.16
C ILE A 34 7.23 -2.96 10.58
N SER A 35 7.03 -2.77 9.27
CA SER A 35 5.81 -3.23 8.60
C SER A 35 5.63 -4.74 8.70
N LEU A 36 6.70 -5.52 8.53
CA LEU A 36 6.64 -6.98 8.67
C LEU A 36 6.36 -7.41 10.11
N ALA A 37 6.93 -6.71 11.10
CA ALA A 37 6.62 -6.96 12.51
C ALA A 37 5.14 -6.67 12.82
N GLU A 38 4.59 -5.57 12.31
CA GLU A 38 3.17 -5.25 12.44
C GLU A 38 2.29 -6.30 11.76
N ALA A 39 2.65 -6.75 10.56
CA ALA A 39 1.92 -7.81 9.86
C ALA A 39 1.84 -9.08 10.69
N TYR A 40 2.94 -9.47 11.34
CA TYR A 40 2.97 -10.62 12.24
C TYR A 40 2.00 -10.44 13.41
N VAL A 41 2.06 -9.32 14.10
CA VAL A 41 1.25 -9.04 15.29
C VAL A 41 -0.23 -8.97 14.94
N TYR A 42 -0.60 -8.25 13.89
CA TYR A 42 -1.99 -8.14 13.45
C TYR A 42 -2.55 -9.49 13.00
N THR A 43 -1.77 -10.29 12.30
CA THR A 43 -2.18 -11.65 11.90
C THR A 43 -2.45 -12.53 13.12
N LYS A 44 -1.60 -12.46 14.14
CA LYS A 44 -1.80 -13.16 15.41
C LYS A 44 -3.07 -12.70 16.14
N ASN A 45 -3.46 -11.44 15.96
CA ASN A 45 -4.70 -10.89 16.51
C ASN A 45 -5.96 -11.29 15.71
N GLY A 46 -5.81 -12.04 14.62
CA GLY A 46 -6.91 -12.47 13.77
C GLY A 46 -7.29 -11.47 12.66
N ASP A 47 -6.50 -10.42 12.46
CA ASP A 47 -6.71 -9.44 11.40
C ASP A 47 -6.12 -9.92 10.08
N PHE A 48 -6.71 -9.47 8.97
CA PHE A 48 -6.14 -9.71 7.65
C PHE A 48 -5.11 -8.63 7.33
N VAL A 49 -3.88 -9.04 7.13
CA VAL A 49 -2.80 -8.19 6.64
C VAL A 49 -1.96 -8.98 5.64
N ALA A 50 -1.76 -8.43 4.47
CA ALA A 50 -0.99 -9.02 3.39
C ALA A 50 0.23 -8.15 3.06
N PRO A 51 1.43 -8.49 3.57
CA PRO A 51 2.66 -7.89 3.09
C PRO A 51 3.05 -8.52 1.75
N LEU A 52 3.26 -7.69 0.73
CA LEU A 52 3.50 -8.12 -0.64
C LEU A 52 4.76 -7.46 -1.22
N THR A 53 5.59 -8.28 -1.83
CA THR A 53 6.78 -7.85 -2.57
C THR A 53 6.38 -7.45 -3.97
N VAL A 54 6.86 -6.30 -4.43
CA VAL A 54 6.60 -5.82 -5.79
C VAL A 54 7.78 -6.21 -6.69
N TYR A 55 7.47 -6.94 -7.74
CA TYR A 55 8.43 -7.38 -8.76
C TYR A 55 8.17 -6.67 -10.09
N ASP A 56 9.25 -6.36 -10.80
CA ASP A 56 9.24 -6.15 -12.25
C ASP A 56 10.07 -7.27 -12.86
N ASN A 57 9.41 -8.25 -13.48
CA ASN A 57 10.03 -9.52 -13.85
C ASN A 57 10.68 -10.19 -12.61
N ASP A 58 11.99 -10.34 -12.57
CA ASP A 58 12.71 -10.94 -11.46
C ASP A 58 13.33 -9.92 -10.50
N ALA A 59 13.20 -8.62 -10.78
CA ALA A 59 13.73 -7.57 -9.94
C ALA A 59 12.72 -7.17 -8.86
N ILE A 60 13.16 -7.11 -7.62
CA ILE A 60 12.37 -6.59 -6.50
C ILE A 60 12.53 -5.07 -6.48
N ILE A 61 11.42 -4.36 -6.67
CA ILE A 61 11.42 -2.92 -6.87
C ILE A 61 10.68 -2.15 -5.79
N GLY A 62 9.90 -2.83 -4.95
CA GLY A 62 9.10 -2.16 -3.94
C GLY A 62 8.39 -3.13 -3.01
N PHE A 63 7.60 -2.55 -2.12
CA PHE A 63 6.85 -3.27 -1.11
C PHE A 63 5.51 -2.58 -0.89
N VAL A 64 4.46 -3.37 -0.77
CA VAL A 64 3.14 -2.89 -0.38
C VAL A 64 2.57 -3.77 0.73
N MET A 65 1.71 -3.21 1.56
CA MET A 65 1.01 -3.97 2.59
C MET A 65 -0.46 -3.54 2.60
N ILE A 66 -1.34 -4.52 2.53
CA ILE A 66 -2.78 -4.32 2.42
C ILE A 66 -3.44 -4.95 3.65
N ALA A 67 -4.34 -4.21 4.26
CA ALA A 67 -5.12 -4.67 5.41
C ALA A 67 -6.62 -4.64 5.07
N TYR A 68 -7.42 -5.35 5.85
CA TYR A 68 -8.87 -5.33 5.75
C TYR A 68 -9.47 -5.13 7.13
N ASP A 69 -10.31 -4.12 7.25
CA ASP A 69 -11.06 -3.88 8.49
C ASP A 69 -12.43 -4.53 8.41
N LYS A 70 -12.70 -5.43 9.35
CA LYS A 70 -13.99 -6.14 9.44
C LYS A 70 -15.10 -5.29 10.07
N LYS A 71 -14.78 -4.13 10.63
CA LYS A 71 -15.78 -3.27 11.27
C LYS A 71 -16.73 -2.71 10.23
N ILE A 72 -18.01 -2.89 10.46
CA ILE A 72 -19.08 -2.32 9.65
C ILE A 72 -19.23 -0.85 10.03
N GLY A 73 -19.36 0.01 9.02
CA GLY A 73 -19.65 1.44 9.26
C GLY A 73 -18.44 2.37 9.26
N ILE A 74 -17.28 1.90 8.81
CA ILE A 74 -16.15 2.78 8.57
C ILE A 74 -16.43 3.61 7.32
N SER A 75 -16.43 4.92 7.45
CA SER A 75 -16.68 5.82 6.32
C SER A 75 -15.60 5.76 5.25
N SER A 76 -14.36 5.52 5.65
CA SER A 76 -13.21 5.41 4.73
C SER A 76 -13.14 4.07 3.97
N GLY A 77 -13.84 3.02 4.40
CA GLY A 77 -13.90 1.74 3.69
C GLY A 77 -13.16 0.59 4.37
N ASN A 78 -13.18 -0.60 3.75
CA ASN A 78 -12.70 -1.84 4.35
C ASN A 78 -11.23 -2.16 4.01
N TYR A 79 -10.83 -2.06 2.73
CA TYR A 79 -9.42 -2.29 2.39
C TYR A 79 -8.60 -1.04 2.61
N LEU A 80 -7.47 -1.22 3.27
CA LEU A 80 -6.49 -0.17 3.56
C LEU A 80 -5.18 -0.51 2.84
N LEU A 81 -4.70 0.40 2.01
CA LEU A 81 -3.32 0.37 1.55
C LEU A 81 -2.45 0.91 2.69
N PHE A 82 -1.99 -0.03 3.54
CA PHE A 82 -1.34 0.29 4.81
C PHE A 82 0.10 0.77 4.62
N ARG A 83 0.78 0.21 3.61
CA ARG A 83 2.15 0.62 3.24
C ARG A 83 2.30 0.56 1.73
N PHE A 84 3.06 1.50 1.19
CA PHE A 84 3.43 1.55 -0.22
C PHE A 84 4.78 2.23 -0.34
N MET A 85 5.77 1.53 -0.89
CA MET A 85 7.06 2.14 -1.18
C MET A 85 7.67 1.56 -2.46
N ILE A 86 8.40 2.40 -3.18
CA ILE A 86 9.23 2.03 -4.32
C ILE A 86 10.67 2.29 -3.91
N ASP A 87 11.54 1.32 -4.12
CA ASP A 87 12.97 1.47 -3.81
C ASP A 87 13.56 2.68 -4.55
N LYS A 88 14.44 3.39 -3.88
CA LYS A 88 15.04 4.65 -4.38
C LYS A 88 15.69 4.52 -5.75
N ASN A 89 16.19 3.32 -6.09
CA ASN A 89 16.82 3.06 -7.38
C ASN A 89 15.81 2.91 -8.52
N PHE A 90 14.53 2.76 -8.21
CA PHE A 90 13.45 2.55 -9.18
C PHE A 90 12.43 3.69 -9.20
N GLN A 91 12.60 4.71 -8.37
CA GLN A 91 11.70 5.87 -8.36
C GLN A 91 11.85 6.74 -9.62
N ASN A 92 10.79 7.48 -9.95
CA ASN A 92 10.72 8.38 -11.10
C ASN A 92 10.90 7.67 -12.47
N GLN A 93 10.53 6.39 -12.54
CA GLN A 93 10.61 5.57 -13.75
C GLN A 93 9.24 5.07 -14.21
N GLY A 94 8.16 5.66 -13.70
CA GLY A 94 6.79 5.33 -14.12
C GLY A 94 6.19 4.10 -13.45
N TYR A 95 6.76 3.61 -12.37
CA TYR A 95 6.28 2.40 -11.70
C TYR A 95 5.02 2.60 -10.84
N PHE A 96 4.74 3.82 -10.40
CA PHE A 96 3.63 4.07 -9.46
C PHE A 96 2.30 3.54 -9.99
N LYS A 97 1.90 3.97 -11.21
CA LYS A 97 0.61 3.57 -11.79
C LYS A 97 0.49 2.07 -11.99
N PRO A 98 1.44 1.37 -12.64
CA PRO A 98 1.34 -0.08 -12.79
C PRO A 98 1.27 -0.85 -11.47
N ILE A 99 1.97 -0.40 -10.44
CA ILE A 99 1.89 -1.02 -9.12
C ILE A 99 0.50 -0.80 -8.50
N MET A 100 -0.03 0.42 -8.56
CA MET A 100 -1.38 0.71 -8.07
C MET A 100 -2.45 -0.09 -8.82
N ASP A 101 -2.30 -0.27 -10.13
CA ASP A 101 -3.19 -1.13 -10.91
C ASP A 101 -3.21 -2.56 -10.34
N LYS A 102 -2.04 -3.10 -9.98
CA LYS A 102 -1.94 -4.43 -9.36
C LYS A 102 -2.50 -4.48 -7.95
N VAL A 103 -2.36 -3.42 -7.17
CA VAL A 103 -3.00 -3.30 -5.86
C VAL A 103 -4.52 -3.36 -6.01
N LEU A 104 -5.09 -2.62 -6.95
CA LEU A 104 -6.54 -2.66 -7.20
C LEU A 104 -7.00 -4.04 -7.68
N ASP A 105 -6.25 -4.68 -8.58
CA ASP A 105 -6.56 -6.03 -9.03
C ASP A 105 -6.57 -7.01 -7.84
N TYR A 106 -5.59 -6.90 -6.95
CA TYR A 106 -5.50 -7.73 -5.76
C TYR A 106 -6.71 -7.57 -4.84
N VAL A 107 -7.08 -6.34 -4.47
CA VAL A 107 -8.22 -6.10 -3.57
C VAL A 107 -9.56 -6.47 -4.22
N ARG A 108 -9.67 -6.37 -5.54
CA ARG A 108 -10.86 -6.81 -6.28
C ARG A 108 -11.06 -8.32 -6.26
N THR A 109 -10.01 -9.11 -5.97
CA THR A 109 -10.20 -10.54 -5.72
C THR A 109 -10.89 -10.84 -4.39
N ALA A 110 -11.12 -9.82 -3.56
CA ALA A 110 -11.77 -9.91 -2.26
C ALA A 110 -11.12 -10.94 -1.31
N PRO A 111 -9.79 -10.87 -1.08
CA PRO A 111 -9.09 -11.90 -0.32
C PRO A 111 -9.53 -12.00 1.15
N ALA A 112 -10.14 -10.95 1.69
CA ALA A 112 -10.63 -10.93 3.08
C ALA A 112 -12.13 -10.64 3.18
N GLY A 113 -12.76 -10.28 2.09
CA GLY A 113 -14.18 -9.93 2.03
C GLY A 113 -14.44 -8.87 0.97
N LEU A 114 -15.72 -8.63 0.70
CA LEU A 114 -16.13 -7.63 -0.28
C LEU A 114 -15.96 -6.22 0.27
N SER A 115 -15.57 -5.30 -0.60
CA SER A 115 -15.56 -3.87 -0.31
C SER A 115 -15.69 -3.07 -1.60
N ASN A 116 -16.35 -1.93 -1.50
CA ASN A 116 -16.45 -0.97 -2.61
C ASN A 116 -15.33 0.07 -2.59
N LYS A 117 -14.45 0.05 -1.60
CA LYS A 117 -13.47 1.11 -1.38
C LYS A 117 -12.12 0.55 -0.99
N LEU A 118 -11.08 1.23 -1.47
CA LEU A 118 -9.72 1.14 -0.96
C LEU A 118 -9.38 2.51 -0.38
N TRP A 119 -8.98 2.54 0.90
CA TRP A 119 -8.57 3.79 1.52
C TRP A 119 -7.09 3.78 1.89
N LEU A 120 -6.55 4.94 2.07
CA LEU A 120 -5.20 5.18 2.56
C LEU A 120 -5.16 6.52 3.30
N SER A 121 -4.07 6.77 3.98
CA SER A 121 -3.82 8.05 4.62
C SER A 121 -2.37 8.48 4.39
N TYR A 122 -2.13 9.79 4.44
CA TYR A 122 -0.80 10.38 4.33
C TYR A 122 -0.71 11.64 5.18
N GLU A 123 0.50 11.92 5.63
CA GLU A 123 0.76 13.15 6.37
C GLU A 123 0.50 14.38 5.48
N PRO A 124 -0.11 15.46 6.02
CA PRO A 124 -0.42 16.66 5.21
C PRO A 124 0.79 17.25 4.50
N GLU A 125 1.98 17.11 5.08
CA GLU A 125 3.24 17.63 4.52
C GLU A 125 3.80 16.75 3.39
N ASN A 126 3.28 15.54 3.22
CA ASN A 126 3.72 14.62 2.17
C ASN A 126 3.04 14.96 0.84
N GLU A 127 3.40 16.09 0.26
CA GLU A 127 2.78 16.61 -0.97
C GLU A 127 3.00 15.70 -2.17
N HIS A 128 4.14 15.02 -2.24
CA HIS A 128 4.43 14.10 -3.33
C HIS A 128 3.46 12.91 -3.33
N ALA A 129 3.24 12.28 -2.17
CA ALA A 129 2.28 11.19 -2.04
C ALA A 129 0.87 11.68 -2.39
N ARG A 130 0.47 12.82 -1.86
CA ARG A 130 -0.83 13.43 -2.18
C ARG A 130 -1.01 13.59 -3.68
N TYR A 131 -0.04 14.19 -4.36
CA TYR A 131 -0.07 14.36 -5.81
C TYR A 131 -0.24 13.02 -6.54
N CYS A 132 0.55 12.02 -6.18
CA CYS A 132 0.50 10.71 -6.83
C CYS A 132 -0.87 10.04 -6.64
N TYR A 133 -1.39 10.01 -5.42
CA TYR A 133 -2.65 9.34 -5.14
C TYR A 133 -3.84 10.08 -5.76
N LEU A 134 -3.91 11.40 -5.64
CA LEU A 134 -5.00 12.16 -6.25
C LEU A 134 -4.96 12.10 -7.78
N SER A 135 -3.76 12.15 -8.37
CA SER A 135 -3.60 11.98 -9.83
C SER A 135 -4.04 10.60 -10.32
N TYR A 136 -3.89 9.57 -9.49
CA TYR A 136 -4.34 8.22 -9.82
C TYR A 136 -5.87 8.09 -9.79
N GLY A 137 -6.55 8.84 -8.93
CA GLY A 137 -8.01 8.82 -8.81
C GLY A 137 -8.54 8.71 -7.38
N PHE A 138 -7.68 8.72 -6.39
CA PHE A 138 -8.11 8.82 -4.99
C PHE A 138 -8.73 10.19 -4.74
N LYS A 139 -9.68 10.24 -3.82
CA LYS A 139 -10.33 11.48 -3.39
C LYS A 139 -10.24 11.62 -1.88
N GLU A 140 -9.83 12.78 -1.41
CA GLU A 140 -9.82 13.10 0.02
C GLU A 140 -11.24 13.15 0.56
N THR A 141 -11.47 12.56 1.73
CA THR A 141 -12.79 12.47 2.36
C THR A 141 -13.10 13.62 3.32
N GLY A 142 -12.06 14.37 3.72
CA GLY A 142 -12.16 15.32 4.83
C GLY A 142 -11.94 14.68 6.21
N GLU A 143 -11.83 13.34 6.28
CA GLU A 143 -11.53 12.64 7.52
C GLU A 143 -10.03 12.73 7.84
N ILE A 144 -9.73 12.70 9.13
CA ILE A 144 -8.35 12.65 9.65
C ILE A 144 -8.22 11.37 10.48
N SER A 145 -7.21 10.57 10.18
CA SER A 145 -6.88 9.36 10.93
C SER A 145 -5.44 9.48 11.43
N GLU A 146 -5.24 9.44 12.74
CA GLU A 146 -3.91 9.54 13.36
C GLU A 146 -3.08 10.74 12.84
N ASN A 147 -3.73 11.90 12.70
CA ASN A 147 -3.17 13.15 12.16
C ASN A 147 -2.84 13.08 10.65
N GLU A 148 -3.31 12.07 9.95
CA GLU A 148 -3.13 11.93 8.51
C GLU A 148 -4.41 12.19 7.73
N VAL A 149 -4.26 12.73 6.53
CA VAL A 149 -5.36 12.97 5.60
C VAL A 149 -5.81 11.65 4.99
N VAL A 150 -7.11 11.37 5.05
CA VAL A 150 -7.70 10.15 4.49
C VAL A 150 -8.15 10.39 3.06
N ALA A 151 -7.82 9.46 2.19
CA ALA A 151 -8.28 9.44 0.80
C ALA A 151 -8.81 8.04 0.44
N ILE A 152 -9.80 8.00 -0.44
CA ILE A 152 -10.43 6.75 -0.88
C ILE A 152 -10.40 6.63 -2.40
N TYR A 153 -10.35 5.38 -2.87
CA TYR A 153 -10.58 5.01 -4.25
C TYR A 153 -11.86 4.16 -4.34
N ASP A 154 -12.75 4.51 -5.25
CA ASP A 154 -13.98 3.77 -5.49
C ASP A 154 -13.66 2.55 -6.36
N LEU A 155 -13.76 1.35 -5.78
CA LEU A 155 -13.48 0.09 -6.46
C LEU A 155 -14.53 -0.30 -7.51
N THR A 156 -15.68 0.38 -7.53
CA THR A 156 -16.73 0.15 -8.53
C THR A 156 -16.43 0.82 -9.87
N ILE A 157 -15.44 1.73 -9.91
CA ILE A 157 -15.02 2.40 -11.14
C ILE A 157 -14.20 1.39 -11.97
N GLU A 158 -14.60 1.21 -13.24
CA GLU A 158 -13.82 0.44 -14.21
C GLU A 158 -12.60 1.22 -14.67
N LYS A 159 -11.53 0.48 -14.93
CA LYS A 159 -10.28 1.07 -15.44
C LYS A 159 -10.40 1.45 -16.91
#